data_0df5380ad4492971c77ab4b76f588652
#
_entry.id   0df5380ad4492971c77ab4b76f588652
#
_cell.length_a   1.000
_cell.length_b   1.000
_cell.length_c   1.000
_cell.angle_alpha   90.00
_cell.angle_beta   90.00
_cell.angle_gamma   90.00
#
_symmetry.space_group_name_H-M   'P 1'
#
loop_
_entity.id
_entity.type
_entity.pdbx_description
1 polymer ?
#
loop_
_entity_poly.entity_id
_entity_poly.type
_entity_poly.pdbx_seq_one_letter_code
_entity_poly.pdbx_strand_id
1 'polypeptide(L)'
;MSLFSAVELAPRDPILGLNEAFNADARPTKVNLGVGVYTNEEGKIPLLRAVREAEKARIEAALPRGYLPIEGIAAYDAAVQKLLLGEASPLIAAGRVVTAQALGGTGALKIGADFLKRLNPNAKVAISDPSWENHRALFESAGFEVLAYPYYDAQTHGVNFEGMLAALNSYAAGTVIVLHACCHNPTGVDLSEAQWKQIVEVVKARNLVPFLDIAYQGFGDGIDADAAAVRLFAAAELNVFVSSSFSKSFSLYGERIGALSIVTDSNDEATRVLSQLKRVIRTNYSNPPTHGGAIVATVLGTPTLRAMWEEELGEMRNRIRSMRGGLVERLKAAGVARDFGFVNAQRGMFSYSGLNAAQVDRLREEFGIYAVGTGRICVAALNTRNIDTVANAIAQVLK
;
A
#
# COMPACT_ATOMS: atom_id res chain seq x y z
N MET A 1 -34.78 14.58 24.00
CA MET A 1 -34.23 13.53 23.10
C MET A 1 -32.70 13.53 23.22
N SER A 2 -32.07 12.35 23.26
CA SER A 2 -30.60 12.28 23.29
C SER A 2 -30.01 12.80 21.96
N LEU A 3 -28.87 13.51 22.03
CA LEU A 3 -28.09 13.95 20.87
C LEU A 3 -27.72 12.75 19.95
N PHE A 4 -27.56 11.58 20.54
CA PHE A 4 -27.10 10.36 19.85
C PHE A 4 -28.24 9.44 19.41
N SER A 5 -29.52 9.83 19.56
CA SER A 5 -30.67 8.96 19.23
C SER A 5 -30.76 8.61 17.73
N ALA A 6 -30.13 9.41 16.86
CA ALA A 6 -30.08 9.18 15.40
C ALA A 6 -28.79 8.48 14.94
N VAL A 7 -27.88 8.13 15.86
CA VAL A 7 -26.62 7.45 15.49
C VAL A 7 -26.90 5.98 15.26
N GLU A 8 -26.71 5.54 14.02
CA GLU A 8 -26.83 4.15 13.64
C GLU A 8 -25.58 3.34 13.98
N LEU A 9 -25.72 2.05 14.23
CA LEU A 9 -24.57 1.16 14.39
C LEU A 9 -23.88 0.96 13.05
N ALA A 10 -22.60 1.37 12.96
CA ALA A 10 -21.81 1.17 11.74
C ALA A 10 -21.59 -0.34 11.46
N PRO A 11 -21.54 -0.75 10.19
CA PRO A 11 -21.13 -2.09 9.83
C PRO A 11 -19.69 -2.36 10.32
N ARG A 12 -19.40 -3.62 10.63
CA ARG A 12 -18.06 -4.04 11.01
C ARG A 12 -17.10 -3.88 9.82
N ASP A 13 -15.91 -3.39 10.11
CA ASP A 13 -14.83 -3.39 9.13
C ASP A 13 -14.53 -4.81 8.65
N PRO A 14 -14.48 -5.08 7.34
CA PRO A 14 -14.34 -6.45 6.81
C PRO A 14 -13.00 -7.10 7.17
N ILE A 15 -11.93 -6.33 7.40
CA ILE A 15 -10.60 -6.85 7.76
C ILE A 15 -10.47 -6.97 9.28
N LEU A 16 -10.82 -5.91 10.02
CA LEU A 16 -10.73 -5.91 11.49
C LEU A 16 -11.72 -6.90 12.12
N GLY A 17 -12.96 -6.96 11.59
CA GLY A 17 -13.95 -7.93 12.04
C GLY A 17 -13.54 -9.39 11.80
N LEU A 18 -12.81 -9.65 10.68
CA LEU A 18 -12.23 -10.96 10.40
C LEU A 18 -11.15 -11.33 11.42
N ASN A 19 -10.31 -10.36 11.80
CA ASN A 19 -9.26 -10.54 12.79
C ASN A 19 -9.83 -10.79 14.20
N GLU A 20 -10.91 -10.11 14.57
CA GLU A 20 -11.63 -10.36 15.81
C GLU A 20 -12.18 -11.80 15.84
N ALA A 21 -12.81 -12.26 14.76
CA ALA A 21 -13.30 -13.62 14.63
C ALA A 21 -12.17 -14.67 14.72
N PHE A 22 -11.04 -14.41 14.05
CA PHE A 22 -9.84 -15.23 14.17
C PHE A 22 -9.36 -15.34 15.61
N ASN A 23 -9.26 -14.22 16.33
CA ASN A 23 -8.78 -14.22 17.72
C ASN A 23 -9.73 -14.99 18.66
N ALA A 24 -11.04 -14.92 18.42
CA ALA A 24 -12.04 -15.62 19.21
C ALA A 24 -12.11 -17.14 18.93
N ASP A 25 -11.58 -17.60 17.80
CA ASP A 25 -11.55 -19.01 17.44
C ASP A 25 -10.54 -19.77 18.32
N ALA A 26 -10.98 -20.83 18.99
CA ALA A 26 -10.15 -21.65 19.90
C ALA A 26 -9.31 -22.73 19.16
N ARG A 27 -9.52 -22.93 17.86
CA ARG A 27 -8.83 -24.00 17.11
C ARG A 27 -7.30 -23.73 17.05
N PRO A 28 -6.44 -24.71 17.43
CA PRO A 28 -4.99 -24.52 17.41
C PRO A 28 -4.42 -24.48 15.97
N THR A 29 -5.15 -25.00 14.99
CA THR A 29 -4.74 -25.08 13.58
C THR A 29 -5.22 -23.91 12.73
N LYS A 30 -5.86 -22.91 13.35
CA LYS A 30 -6.38 -21.75 12.64
C LYS A 30 -5.27 -20.93 11.96
N VAL A 31 -5.56 -20.40 10.76
CA VAL A 31 -4.61 -19.60 9.98
C VAL A 31 -5.28 -18.29 9.56
N ASN A 32 -4.61 -17.16 9.82
CA ASN A 32 -5.09 -15.84 9.41
C ASN A 32 -4.42 -15.41 8.09
N LEU A 33 -5.18 -15.42 7.01
CA LEU A 33 -4.80 -14.91 5.70
C LEU A 33 -5.56 -13.65 5.31
N GLY A 34 -6.35 -13.08 6.22
CA GLY A 34 -7.15 -11.87 5.98
C GLY A 34 -6.38 -10.58 6.23
N VAL A 35 -5.51 -10.56 7.24
CA VAL A 35 -4.77 -9.35 7.63
C VAL A 35 -3.54 -9.17 6.76
N GLY A 36 -3.33 -7.93 6.27
CA GLY A 36 -2.19 -7.58 5.41
C GLY A 36 -0.90 -7.31 6.18
N VAL A 37 -0.39 -8.33 6.86
CA VAL A 37 0.90 -8.29 7.57
C VAL A 37 1.81 -9.40 7.10
N TYR A 38 3.12 -9.11 7.04
CA TYR A 38 4.13 -10.13 6.84
C TYR A 38 4.38 -10.87 8.16
N THR A 39 4.41 -12.19 8.12
CA THR A 39 4.87 -13.01 9.25
C THR A 39 6.04 -13.88 8.83
N ASN A 40 6.96 -14.09 9.75
CA ASN A 40 8.12 -14.96 9.55
C ASN A 40 7.74 -16.46 9.64
N GLU A 41 8.73 -17.34 9.63
CA GLU A 41 8.52 -18.79 9.68
C GLU A 41 7.86 -19.25 10.99
N GLU A 42 8.01 -18.48 12.06
CA GLU A 42 7.37 -18.70 13.36
C GLU A 42 5.94 -18.15 13.44
N GLY A 43 5.43 -17.53 12.35
CA GLY A 43 4.12 -16.90 12.31
C GLY A 43 4.06 -15.57 13.07
N LYS A 44 5.19 -14.91 13.30
CA LYS A 44 5.29 -13.62 14.01
C LYS A 44 5.71 -12.50 13.06
N ILE A 45 5.26 -11.29 13.36
CA ILE A 45 5.77 -10.08 12.71
C ILE A 45 7.21 -9.90 13.15
N PRO A 46 8.20 -9.86 12.21
CA PRO A 46 9.59 -9.69 12.59
C PRO A 46 9.89 -8.26 13.03
N LEU A 47 10.76 -8.11 14.03
CA LEU A 47 11.50 -6.88 14.26
C LEU A 47 12.76 -6.92 13.41
N LEU A 48 12.88 -6.04 12.43
CA LEU A 48 14.02 -6.03 11.52
C LEU A 48 15.30 -5.65 12.27
N ARG A 49 16.44 -6.27 11.89
CA ARG A 49 17.77 -5.99 12.47
C ARG A 49 18.13 -4.51 12.30
N ALA A 50 17.92 -3.95 11.11
CA ALA A 50 18.20 -2.54 10.83
C ALA A 50 17.36 -1.60 11.71
N VAL A 51 16.08 -1.92 11.94
CA VAL A 51 15.19 -1.17 12.83
C VAL A 51 15.70 -1.23 14.26
N ARG A 52 16.02 -2.42 14.76
CA ARG A 52 16.53 -2.62 16.13
C ARG A 52 17.82 -1.82 16.40
N GLU A 53 18.76 -1.82 15.46
CA GLU A 53 20.00 -1.06 15.62
C GLU A 53 19.73 0.47 15.59
N ALA A 54 18.81 0.93 14.75
CA ALA A 54 18.39 2.34 14.75
C ALA A 54 17.68 2.74 16.05
N GLU A 55 16.83 1.87 16.62
CA GLU A 55 16.20 2.09 17.93
C GLU A 55 17.24 2.19 19.05
N LYS A 56 18.20 1.28 19.07
CA LYS A 56 19.31 1.26 20.03
C LYS A 56 20.11 2.58 19.97
N ALA A 57 20.53 2.99 18.78
CA ALA A 57 21.26 4.24 18.60
C ALA A 57 20.43 5.46 19.08
N ARG A 58 19.12 5.43 18.86
CA ARG A 58 18.21 6.49 19.32
C ARG A 58 18.08 6.53 20.85
N ILE A 59 18.05 5.38 21.51
CA ILE A 59 18.01 5.31 22.98
C ILE A 59 19.32 5.84 23.56
N GLU A 60 20.47 5.41 23.01
CA GLU A 60 21.80 5.84 23.44
C GLU A 60 22.02 7.35 23.26
N ALA A 61 21.49 7.94 22.20
CA ALA A 61 21.57 9.38 21.95
C ALA A 61 20.76 10.23 22.94
N ALA A 62 19.81 9.64 23.67
CA ALA A 62 19.01 10.27 24.72
C ALA A 62 18.40 11.65 24.37
N LEU A 63 18.02 11.83 23.08
CA LEU A 63 17.50 13.11 22.57
C LEU A 63 16.13 13.46 23.19
N PRO A 64 15.85 14.75 23.41
CA PRO A 64 14.54 15.19 23.89
C PRO A 64 13.41 14.86 22.90
N ARG A 65 12.18 14.79 23.44
CA ARG A 65 10.95 14.43 22.67
C ARG A 65 10.10 15.67 22.40
N GLY A 66 10.73 16.74 21.88
CA GLY A 66 10.03 17.97 21.49
C GLY A 66 9.11 17.77 20.29
N TYR A 67 8.22 18.73 20.06
CA TYR A 67 7.40 18.74 18.84
C TYR A 67 8.27 18.87 17.60
N LEU A 68 7.93 18.09 16.57
CA LEU A 68 8.53 18.23 15.25
C LEU A 68 7.98 19.46 14.51
N PRO A 69 8.67 19.95 13.47
CA PRO A 69 8.05 20.78 12.44
C PRO A 69 6.77 20.14 11.90
N ILE A 70 5.86 20.96 11.40
CA ILE A 70 4.54 20.49 10.89
C ILE A 70 4.73 19.44 9.77
N GLU A 71 5.72 19.64 8.91
CA GLU A 71 6.08 18.72 7.82
C GLU A 71 6.83 17.46 8.28
N GLY A 72 7.36 17.44 9.50
CA GLY A 72 8.10 16.31 10.04
C GLY A 72 9.60 16.50 10.09
N ILE A 73 10.34 15.40 10.03
CA ILE A 73 11.80 15.33 10.12
C ILE A 73 12.40 15.58 8.74
N ALA A 74 13.17 16.66 8.56
CA ALA A 74 13.76 17.03 7.27
C ALA A 74 14.63 15.91 6.66
N ALA A 75 15.42 15.20 7.48
CA ALA A 75 16.21 14.07 7.02
C ALA A 75 15.36 12.88 6.55
N TYR A 76 14.20 12.66 7.17
CA TYR A 76 13.22 11.68 6.75
C TYR A 76 12.62 12.06 5.39
N ASP A 77 12.16 13.30 5.24
CA ASP A 77 11.54 13.79 4.00
C ASP A 77 12.52 13.69 2.83
N ALA A 78 13.78 14.09 3.03
CA ALA A 78 14.84 13.98 2.02
C ALA A 78 15.13 12.50 1.66
N ALA A 79 15.16 11.60 2.63
CA ALA A 79 15.39 10.18 2.38
C ALA A 79 14.21 9.54 1.59
N VAL A 80 12.97 9.93 1.89
CA VAL A 80 11.77 9.49 1.15
C VAL A 80 11.82 9.96 -0.31
N GLN A 81 12.19 11.22 -0.57
CA GLN A 81 12.35 11.74 -1.94
C GLN A 81 13.35 10.90 -2.74
N LYS A 82 14.50 10.61 -2.17
CA LYS A 82 15.53 9.78 -2.82
C LYS A 82 15.09 8.35 -3.06
N LEU A 83 14.35 7.76 -2.12
CA LEU A 83 13.81 6.41 -2.26
C LEU A 83 12.80 6.31 -3.42
N LEU A 84 11.95 7.33 -3.57
CA LEU A 84 10.93 7.38 -4.63
C LEU A 84 11.52 7.74 -6.00
N LEU A 85 12.35 8.79 -6.06
CA LEU A 85 12.76 9.41 -7.31
C LEU A 85 14.19 9.06 -7.74
N GLY A 86 14.97 8.42 -6.85
CA GLY A 86 16.39 8.12 -7.04
C GLY A 86 17.31 9.21 -6.52
N GLU A 87 18.53 8.82 -6.14
CA GLU A 87 19.54 9.70 -5.54
C GLU A 87 19.92 10.89 -6.45
N ALA A 88 19.96 10.67 -7.76
CA ALA A 88 20.36 11.66 -8.76
C ALA A 88 19.20 12.41 -9.43
N SER A 89 18.01 12.38 -8.83
CA SER A 89 16.82 12.99 -9.43
C SER A 89 16.98 14.49 -9.66
N PRO A 90 16.83 14.98 -10.91
CA PRO A 90 16.91 16.42 -11.21
C PRO A 90 15.77 17.21 -10.55
N LEU A 91 14.64 16.58 -10.25
CA LEU A 91 13.51 17.22 -9.57
C LEU A 91 13.85 17.56 -8.11
N ILE A 92 14.57 16.65 -7.43
CA ILE A 92 15.08 16.92 -6.07
C ILE A 92 16.11 18.05 -6.11
N ALA A 93 17.07 17.97 -7.03
CA ALA A 93 18.11 18.99 -7.18
C ALA A 93 17.53 20.39 -7.49
N ALA A 94 16.44 20.45 -8.26
CA ALA A 94 15.74 21.68 -8.60
C ALA A 94 14.79 22.18 -7.49
N GLY A 95 14.65 21.48 -6.36
CA GLY A 95 13.73 21.84 -5.28
C GLY A 95 12.24 21.76 -5.66
N ARG A 96 11.89 20.90 -6.63
CA ARG A 96 10.53 20.76 -7.16
C ARG A 96 9.69 19.69 -6.43
N VAL A 97 10.22 19.10 -5.38
CA VAL A 97 9.56 18.02 -4.65
C VAL A 97 9.24 18.46 -3.22
N VAL A 98 7.98 18.45 -2.88
CA VAL A 98 7.50 18.66 -1.50
C VAL A 98 7.29 17.29 -0.87
N THR A 99 7.79 17.08 0.35
CA THR A 99 7.49 15.88 1.13
C THR A 99 7.12 16.29 2.55
N ALA A 100 6.15 15.61 3.10
CA ALA A 100 5.75 15.75 4.50
C ALA A 100 5.51 14.37 5.12
N GLN A 101 6.10 14.15 6.28
CA GLN A 101 5.88 12.98 7.11
C GLN A 101 4.39 12.90 7.50
N ALA A 102 3.80 11.70 7.43
CA ALA A 102 2.38 11.48 7.66
C ALA A 102 2.13 10.26 8.56
N LEU A 103 0.90 10.13 9.05
CA LEU A 103 0.45 9.03 9.92
C LEU A 103 0.20 7.75 9.09
N GLY A 104 1.27 7.13 8.60
CA GLY A 104 1.21 6.02 7.67
C GLY A 104 0.75 6.44 6.27
N GLY A 105 0.57 5.48 5.37
CA GLY A 105 0.02 5.72 4.03
C GLY A 105 -1.39 6.30 4.08
N THR A 106 -2.23 5.85 5.00
CA THR A 106 -3.60 6.39 5.20
C THR A 106 -3.56 7.89 5.50
N GLY A 107 -2.68 8.32 6.42
CA GLY A 107 -2.50 9.74 6.74
C GLY A 107 -1.99 10.54 5.54
N ALA A 108 -1.07 9.97 4.75
CA ALA A 108 -0.56 10.61 3.53
C ALA A 108 -1.66 10.81 2.48
N LEU A 109 -2.46 9.77 2.23
CA LEU A 109 -3.63 9.86 1.34
C LEU A 109 -4.63 10.91 1.83
N LYS A 110 -4.91 10.93 3.15
CA LYS A 110 -5.91 11.85 3.72
C LYS A 110 -5.49 13.31 3.60
N ILE A 111 -4.25 13.64 3.97
CA ILE A 111 -3.78 15.04 3.84
C ILE A 111 -3.67 15.46 2.37
N GLY A 112 -3.32 14.54 1.46
CA GLY A 112 -3.34 14.78 0.02
C GLY A 112 -4.76 15.01 -0.51
N ALA A 113 -5.72 14.19 -0.07
CA ALA A 113 -7.14 14.35 -0.43
C ALA A 113 -7.71 15.68 0.06
N ASP A 114 -7.47 16.04 1.33
CA ASP A 114 -7.94 17.31 1.90
C ASP A 114 -7.30 18.52 1.19
N PHE A 115 -6.04 18.40 0.80
CA PHE A 115 -5.36 19.45 0.03
C PHE A 115 -5.95 19.58 -1.38
N LEU A 116 -6.12 18.46 -2.10
CA LEU A 116 -6.73 18.45 -3.44
C LEU A 116 -8.16 19.01 -3.43
N LYS A 117 -8.95 18.68 -2.39
CA LYS A 117 -10.32 19.20 -2.26
C LYS A 117 -10.36 20.71 -2.11
N ARG A 118 -9.37 21.31 -1.46
CA ARG A 118 -9.23 22.77 -1.37
C ARG A 118 -8.81 23.40 -2.70
N LEU A 119 -7.98 22.72 -3.49
CA LEU A 119 -7.54 23.21 -4.81
C LEU A 119 -8.67 23.15 -5.84
N ASN A 120 -9.41 22.05 -5.86
CA ASN A 120 -10.51 21.83 -6.79
C ASN A 120 -11.72 21.20 -6.07
N PRO A 121 -12.62 22.00 -5.50
CA PRO A 121 -13.77 21.51 -4.74
C PRO A 121 -14.73 20.62 -5.56
N ASN A 122 -14.75 20.76 -6.89
CA ASN A 122 -15.65 20.03 -7.77
C ASN A 122 -14.98 18.81 -8.44
N ALA A 123 -13.70 18.56 -8.18
CA ALA A 123 -13.01 17.38 -8.71
C ALA A 123 -13.67 16.09 -8.23
N LYS A 124 -13.64 15.08 -9.08
CA LYS A 124 -13.96 13.70 -8.74
C LYS A 124 -12.68 12.92 -8.53
N VAL A 125 -12.79 11.78 -7.85
CA VAL A 125 -11.69 10.83 -7.67
C VAL A 125 -12.10 9.51 -8.32
N ALA A 126 -11.20 8.88 -9.08
CA ALA A 126 -11.40 7.55 -9.62
C ALA A 126 -10.39 6.57 -9.01
N ILE A 127 -10.88 5.42 -8.56
CA ILE A 127 -10.10 4.33 -7.98
C ILE A 127 -10.23 3.08 -8.83
N SER A 128 -9.30 2.13 -8.72
CA SER A 128 -9.42 0.83 -9.40
C SER A 128 -10.61 0.01 -8.87
N ASP A 129 -11.17 -0.84 -9.72
CA ASP A 129 -12.15 -1.84 -9.32
C ASP A 129 -11.60 -3.26 -9.62
N PRO A 130 -11.33 -4.05 -8.57
CA PRO A 130 -11.35 -3.71 -7.14
C PRO A 130 -10.19 -2.79 -6.72
N SER A 131 -10.30 -2.22 -5.52
CA SER A 131 -9.26 -1.41 -4.87
C SER A 131 -9.13 -1.80 -3.41
N TRP A 132 -8.12 -1.25 -2.73
CA TRP A 132 -8.08 -1.27 -1.27
C TRP A 132 -9.33 -0.53 -0.75
N GLU A 133 -10.11 -1.21 0.06
CA GLU A 133 -11.43 -0.75 0.50
C GLU A 133 -11.42 0.64 1.14
N ASN A 134 -10.31 0.99 1.81
CA ASN A 134 -10.20 2.29 2.46
C ASN A 134 -9.97 3.46 1.50
N HIS A 135 -9.58 3.22 0.23
CA HIS A 135 -9.47 4.30 -0.76
C HIS A 135 -10.81 5.03 -0.92
N ARG A 136 -11.90 4.28 -1.15
CA ARG A 136 -13.23 4.88 -1.31
C ARG A 136 -13.64 5.67 -0.08
N ALA A 137 -13.61 5.05 1.09
CA ALA A 137 -14.04 5.67 2.34
C ALA A 137 -13.24 6.94 2.67
N LEU A 138 -11.92 6.92 2.41
CA LEU A 138 -11.02 8.03 2.66
C LEU A 138 -11.35 9.24 1.77
N PHE A 139 -11.50 9.03 0.46
CA PHE A 139 -11.79 10.13 -0.46
C PHE A 139 -13.22 10.65 -0.33
N GLU A 140 -14.21 9.78 -0.05
CA GLU A 140 -15.56 10.19 0.30
C GLU A 140 -15.57 11.02 1.58
N SER A 141 -14.81 10.63 2.61
CA SER A 141 -14.69 11.41 3.86
C SER A 141 -14.01 12.77 3.67
N ALA A 142 -13.22 12.93 2.61
CA ALA A 142 -12.66 14.22 2.19
C ALA A 142 -13.65 15.04 1.34
N GLY A 143 -14.84 14.50 1.06
CA GLY A 143 -15.90 15.19 0.33
C GLY A 143 -15.87 15.01 -1.18
N PHE A 144 -15.17 14.00 -1.70
CA PHE A 144 -15.13 13.68 -3.13
C PHE A 144 -16.26 12.72 -3.52
N GLU A 145 -16.80 12.90 -4.73
CA GLU A 145 -17.48 11.84 -5.46
C GLU A 145 -16.44 10.84 -5.95
N VAL A 146 -16.58 9.55 -5.60
CA VAL A 146 -15.62 8.51 -5.95
C VAL A 146 -16.17 7.62 -7.05
N LEU A 147 -15.53 7.67 -8.20
CA LEU A 147 -15.75 6.83 -9.38
C LEU A 147 -14.89 5.57 -9.29
N ALA A 148 -15.17 4.61 -10.18
CA ALA A 148 -14.35 3.42 -10.33
C ALA A 148 -13.96 3.22 -11.80
N TYR A 149 -12.74 2.74 -12.05
CA TYR A 149 -12.30 2.27 -13.36
C TYR A 149 -12.03 0.77 -13.33
N PRO A 150 -12.35 0.02 -14.43
CA PRO A 150 -12.05 -1.40 -14.52
C PRO A 150 -10.57 -1.64 -14.33
N TYR A 151 -10.20 -2.66 -13.54
CA TYR A 151 -8.79 -3.00 -13.31
C TYR A 151 -8.52 -4.49 -13.44
N TYR A 152 -9.28 -5.34 -12.73
CA TYR A 152 -9.05 -6.78 -12.70
C TYR A 152 -10.00 -7.52 -13.65
N ASP A 153 -9.44 -8.45 -14.42
CA ASP A 153 -10.21 -9.40 -15.22
C ASP A 153 -10.16 -10.78 -14.57
N ALA A 154 -11.31 -11.23 -14.07
CA ALA A 154 -11.45 -12.52 -13.41
C ALA A 154 -11.31 -13.74 -14.36
N GLN A 155 -11.43 -13.56 -15.67
CA GLN A 155 -11.29 -14.64 -16.66
C GLN A 155 -9.81 -14.92 -16.96
N THR A 156 -9.04 -13.86 -17.15
CA THR A 156 -7.60 -13.96 -17.47
C THR A 156 -6.72 -13.93 -16.23
N HIS A 157 -7.28 -13.57 -15.05
CA HIS A 157 -6.56 -13.27 -13.82
C HIS A 157 -5.50 -12.15 -14.00
N GLY A 158 -5.71 -11.27 -14.96
CA GLY A 158 -4.84 -10.19 -15.35
C GLY A 158 -5.48 -8.81 -15.17
N VAL A 159 -4.88 -7.80 -15.81
CA VAL A 159 -5.44 -6.43 -15.85
C VAL A 159 -6.42 -6.32 -17.01
N ASN A 160 -7.61 -5.79 -16.75
CA ASN A 160 -8.55 -5.33 -17.78
C ASN A 160 -8.06 -3.98 -18.35
N PHE A 161 -6.97 -4.02 -19.10
CA PHE A 161 -6.26 -2.82 -19.52
C PHE A 161 -7.05 -1.96 -20.49
N GLU A 162 -7.74 -2.59 -21.45
CA GLU A 162 -8.59 -1.87 -22.40
C GLU A 162 -9.75 -1.14 -21.71
N GLY A 163 -10.40 -1.80 -20.76
CA GLY A 163 -11.45 -1.19 -19.94
C GLY A 163 -10.92 -0.03 -19.09
N MET A 164 -9.74 -0.18 -18.51
CA MET A 164 -9.06 0.87 -17.77
C MET A 164 -8.78 2.09 -18.65
N LEU A 165 -8.15 1.90 -19.81
CA LEU A 165 -7.84 3.00 -20.74
C LEU A 165 -9.10 3.71 -21.23
N ALA A 166 -10.15 2.97 -21.57
CA ALA A 166 -11.43 3.54 -21.98
C ALA A 166 -12.03 4.43 -20.88
N ALA A 167 -12.01 3.97 -19.63
CA ALA A 167 -12.50 4.74 -18.50
C ALA A 167 -11.66 6.01 -18.28
N LEU A 168 -10.32 5.91 -18.26
CA LEU A 168 -9.44 7.07 -18.09
C LEU A 168 -9.67 8.12 -19.20
N ASN A 169 -9.87 7.70 -20.45
CA ASN A 169 -10.16 8.58 -21.55
C ASN A 169 -11.55 9.26 -21.46
N SER A 170 -12.47 8.72 -20.68
CA SER A 170 -13.81 9.28 -20.49
C SER A 170 -13.91 10.34 -19.39
N TYR A 171 -12.96 10.38 -18.47
CA TYR A 171 -13.03 11.28 -17.32
C TYR A 171 -12.78 12.73 -17.70
N ALA A 172 -13.43 13.63 -16.96
CA ALA A 172 -13.24 15.07 -17.10
C ALA A 172 -11.84 15.49 -16.63
N ALA A 173 -11.30 16.54 -17.25
CA ALA A 173 -10.04 17.15 -16.80
C ALA A 173 -10.10 17.52 -15.31
N GLY A 174 -8.99 17.35 -14.60
CA GLY A 174 -8.91 17.56 -13.17
C GLY A 174 -9.44 16.42 -12.30
N THR A 175 -9.96 15.32 -12.89
CA THR A 175 -10.28 14.11 -12.11
C THR A 175 -9.01 13.51 -11.54
N VAL A 176 -9.02 13.23 -10.25
CA VAL A 176 -7.90 12.57 -9.55
C VAL A 176 -7.94 11.07 -9.81
N ILE A 177 -6.86 10.49 -10.29
CA ILE A 177 -6.75 9.05 -10.53
C ILE A 177 -5.84 8.43 -9.48
N VAL A 178 -6.41 7.61 -8.60
CA VAL A 178 -5.66 6.86 -7.60
C VAL A 178 -5.13 5.57 -8.22
N LEU A 179 -3.80 5.40 -8.19
CA LEU A 179 -3.09 4.30 -8.83
C LEU A 179 -2.20 3.61 -7.81
N HIS A 180 -2.30 2.30 -7.65
CA HIS A 180 -1.29 1.53 -6.92
C HIS A 180 -0.02 1.47 -7.76
N ALA A 181 1.08 2.01 -7.25
CA ALA A 181 2.34 2.07 -8.01
C ALA A 181 2.99 0.68 -8.19
N CYS A 182 2.78 -0.22 -7.24
CA CYS A 182 3.21 -1.61 -7.26
C CYS A 182 2.37 -2.46 -6.30
N CYS A 183 2.40 -3.78 -6.47
CA CYS A 183 1.79 -4.75 -5.54
C CYS A 183 0.32 -4.44 -5.26
N HIS A 184 -0.49 -4.35 -6.31
CA HIS A 184 -1.87 -3.92 -6.25
C HIS A 184 -2.69 -4.67 -5.18
N ASN A 185 -3.28 -3.94 -4.27
CA ASN A 185 -4.18 -4.47 -3.25
C ASN A 185 -5.65 -4.26 -3.70
N PRO A 186 -6.46 -5.33 -3.89
CA PRO A 186 -6.31 -6.69 -3.33
C PRO A 186 -5.73 -7.74 -4.29
N THR A 187 -5.47 -7.43 -5.56
CA THR A 187 -5.32 -8.45 -6.60
C THR A 187 -3.92 -9.06 -6.71
N GLY A 188 -2.88 -8.32 -6.34
CA GLY A 188 -1.50 -8.69 -6.62
C GLY A 188 -1.13 -8.61 -8.11
N VAL A 189 -2.01 -8.13 -8.96
CA VAL A 189 -1.80 -7.99 -10.41
C VAL A 189 -1.36 -6.58 -10.72
N ASP A 190 -0.15 -6.42 -11.25
CA ASP A 190 0.45 -5.13 -11.56
C ASP A 190 0.47 -4.85 -13.06
N LEU A 191 0.50 -3.57 -13.40
CA LEU A 191 0.66 -3.07 -14.75
C LEU A 191 2.11 -3.28 -15.22
N SER A 192 2.27 -3.64 -16.50
CA SER A 192 3.58 -3.70 -17.14
C SER A 192 4.13 -2.29 -17.42
N GLU A 193 5.44 -2.20 -17.66
CA GLU A 193 6.08 -0.92 -18.03
C GLU A 193 5.43 -0.29 -19.28
N ALA A 194 5.09 -1.11 -20.28
CA ALA A 194 4.43 -0.64 -21.50
C ALA A 194 3.02 -0.07 -21.21
N GLN A 195 2.27 -0.71 -20.30
CA GLN A 195 0.96 -0.22 -19.86
C GLN A 195 1.10 1.07 -19.06
N TRP A 196 2.08 1.18 -18.17
CA TRP A 196 2.37 2.42 -17.43
C TRP A 196 2.66 3.60 -18.37
N LYS A 197 3.45 3.40 -19.43
CA LYS A 197 3.73 4.44 -20.43
C LYS A 197 2.45 4.94 -21.09
N GLN A 198 1.55 4.03 -21.48
CA GLN A 198 0.26 4.42 -22.07
C GLN A 198 -0.64 5.16 -21.08
N ILE A 199 -0.67 4.77 -19.80
CA ILE A 199 -1.44 5.48 -18.77
C ILE A 199 -0.91 6.90 -18.57
N VAL A 200 0.42 7.09 -18.53
CA VAL A 200 1.03 8.42 -18.42
C VAL A 200 0.59 9.32 -19.58
N GLU A 201 0.60 8.81 -20.82
CA GLU A 201 0.14 9.55 -21.99
C GLU A 201 -1.33 9.95 -21.90
N VAL A 202 -2.21 9.03 -21.47
CA VAL A 202 -3.63 9.32 -21.29
C VAL A 202 -3.85 10.34 -20.18
N VAL A 203 -3.19 10.19 -19.04
CA VAL A 203 -3.27 11.12 -17.90
C VAL A 203 -2.87 12.53 -18.33
N LYS A 204 -1.77 12.64 -19.10
CA LYS A 204 -1.29 13.90 -19.66
C LYS A 204 -2.28 14.50 -20.66
N ALA A 205 -2.72 13.73 -21.65
CA ALA A 205 -3.62 14.16 -22.70
C ALA A 205 -5.00 14.60 -22.18
N ARG A 206 -5.46 13.95 -21.11
CA ARG A 206 -6.77 14.24 -20.49
C ARG A 206 -6.70 15.25 -19.35
N ASN A 207 -5.52 15.77 -19.02
CA ASN A 207 -5.30 16.64 -17.86
C ASN A 207 -5.86 16.04 -16.55
N LEU A 208 -5.63 14.74 -16.32
CA LEU A 208 -6.00 14.06 -15.08
C LEU A 208 -4.91 14.31 -14.02
N VAL A 209 -5.28 14.16 -12.74
CA VAL A 209 -4.35 14.35 -11.62
C VAL A 209 -3.92 12.99 -11.08
N PRO A 210 -2.67 12.54 -11.30
CA PRO A 210 -2.20 11.26 -10.80
C PRO A 210 -1.92 11.32 -9.29
N PHE A 211 -2.50 10.38 -8.54
CA PHE A 211 -2.21 10.14 -7.14
C PHE A 211 -1.78 8.67 -6.97
N LEU A 212 -0.47 8.45 -6.88
CA LEU A 212 0.10 7.12 -6.73
C LEU A 212 0.15 6.73 -5.26
N ASP A 213 -0.31 5.51 -4.95
CA ASP A 213 -0.17 4.89 -3.63
C ASP A 213 0.89 3.79 -3.70
N ILE A 214 1.97 3.94 -2.93
CA ILE A 214 3.09 3.00 -2.87
C ILE A 214 3.29 2.49 -1.44
N ALA A 215 2.44 1.55 -1.04
CA ALA A 215 2.48 0.96 0.30
C ALA A 215 3.41 -0.26 0.43
N TYR A 216 3.89 -0.81 -0.70
CA TYR A 216 4.59 -2.09 -0.76
C TYR A 216 5.93 -2.02 -1.51
N GLN A 217 6.58 -0.86 -1.55
CA GLN A 217 7.88 -0.70 -2.20
C GLN A 217 8.90 -1.70 -1.63
N GLY A 218 9.52 -2.46 -2.53
CA GLY A 218 10.47 -3.52 -2.20
C GLY A 218 9.87 -4.93 -2.11
N PHE A 219 8.54 -5.08 -2.12
CA PHE A 219 7.87 -6.39 -2.08
C PHE A 219 7.50 -6.96 -3.46
N GLY A 220 7.54 -6.16 -4.50
CA GLY A 220 7.33 -6.60 -5.88
C GLY A 220 8.60 -7.20 -6.49
N ASP A 221 9.33 -6.40 -7.23
CA ASP A 221 10.56 -6.81 -7.92
C ASP A 221 11.83 -6.17 -7.32
N GLY A 222 11.69 -5.24 -6.38
CA GLY A 222 12.79 -4.56 -5.70
C GLY A 222 12.49 -3.09 -5.46
N ILE A 223 13.31 -2.42 -4.67
CA ILE A 223 13.07 -1.04 -4.24
C ILE A 223 12.98 -0.10 -5.44
N ASP A 224 13.92 -0.18 -6.37
CA ASP A 224 13.96 0.68 -7.55
C ASP A 224 12.93 0.30 -8.61
N ALA A 225 12.74 -0.99 -8.85
CA ALA A 225 11.75 -1.50 -9.80
C ALA A 225 10.32 -1.12 -9.38
N ASP A 226 10.02 -1.22 -8.10
CA ASP A 226 8.70 -0.91 -7.56
C ASP A 226 8.37 0.60 -7.59
N ALA A 227 9.40 1.46 -7.65
CA ALA A 227 9.24 2.91 -7.82
C ALA A 227 9.18 3.37 -9.30
N ALA A 228 9.29 2.45 -10.27
CA ALA A 228 9.37 2.79 -11.69
C ALA A 228 8.16 3.59 -12.17
N ALA A 229 6.96 3.25 -11.75
CA ALA A 229 5.74 4.00 -12.09
C ALA A 229 5.81 5.46 -11.57
N VAL A 230 6.24 5.67 -10.32
CA VAL A 230 6.42 7.00 -9.74
C VAL A 230 7.40 7.82 -10.57
N ARG A 231 8.53 7.23 -10.97
CA ARG A 231 9.56 7.89 -11.77
C ARG A 231 9.08 8.21 -13.19
N LEU A 232 8.27 7.34 -13.81
CA LEU A 232 7.66 7.61 -15.12
C LEU A 232 6.75 8.83 -15.08
N PHE A 233 5.85 8.91 -14.09
CA PHE A 233 4.97 10.06 -13.93
C PHE A 233 5.75 11.34 -13.62
N ALA A 234 6.75 11.26 -12.74
CA ALA A 234 7.58 12.39 -12.38
C ALA A 234 8.40 12.93 -13.57
N ALA A 235 8.85 12.05 -14.47
CA ALA A 235 9.58 12.43 -15.70
C ALA A 235 8.69 12.98 -16.81
N ALA A 236 7.36 12.80 -16.72
CA ALA A 236 6.40 13.23 -17.73
C ALA A 236 5.98 14.71 -17.61
N GLU A 237 6.62 15.48 -16.73
CA GLU A 237 6.27 16.88 -16.45
C GLU A 237 4.83 17.06 -15.97
N LEU A 238 4.39 16.17 -15.11
CA LEU A 238 3.09 16.19 -14.45
C LEU A 238 3.22 16.58 -12.99
N ASN A 239 2.22 17.25 -12.45
CA ASN A 239 2.08 17.38 -11.01
C ASN A 239 1.60 16.03 -10.46
N VAL A 240 2.40 15.39 -9.63
CA VAL A 240 2.18 14.02 -9.15
C VAL A 240 2.07 14.02 -7.65
N PHE A 241 1.04 13.36 -7.12
CA PHE A 241 0.89 13.06 -5.71
C PHE A 241 1.33 11.62 -5.46
N VAL A 242 2.14 11.40 -4.42
CA VAL A 242 2.62 10.07 -4.04
C VAL A 242 2.41 9.86 -2.55
N SER A 243 1.55 8.91 -2.18
CA SER A 243 1.46 8.38 -0.82
C SER A 243 2.43 7.23 -0.67
N SER A 244 3.34 7.29 0.30
CA SER A 244 4.23 6.19 0.64
C SER A 244 4.01 5.72 2.09
N SER A 245 4.27 4.43 2.34
CA SER A 245 4.12 3.83 3.65
C SER A 245 5.32 2.96 4.00
N PHE A 246 5.78 3.07 5.23
CA PHE A 246 6.86 2.24 5.79
C PHE A 246 6.34 1.17 6.75
N SER A 247 5.02 1.01 6.85
CA SER A 247 4.39 -0.01 7.70
C SER A 247 4.86 -1.42 7.37
N LYS A 248 5.00 -1.75 6.07
CA LYS A 248 5.35 -3.10 5.61
C LYS A 248 6.85 -3.24 5.40
N SER A 249 7.47 -2.35 4.63
CA SER A 249 8.91 -2.42 4.28
C SER A 249 9.86 -2.28 5.46
N PHE A 250 9.40 -1.70 6.56
CA PHE A 250 10.15 -1.61 7.83
C PHE A 250 9.54 -2.44 8.95
N SER A 251 8.46 -3.17 8.71
CA SER A 251 7.71 -3.88 9.76
C SER A 251 7.23 -2.97 10.91
N LEU A 252 7.02 -1.69 10.62
CA LEU A 252 6.63 -0.64 11.57
C LEU A 252 5.12 -0.36 11.54
N TYR A 253 4.30 -1.41 11.48
CA TYR A 253 2.85 -1.31 11.32
C TYR A 253 2.17 -0.40 12.36
N GLY A 254 2.59 -0.53 13.62
CA GLY A 254 2.03 0.23 14.75
C GLY A 254 2.58 1.65 14.90
N GLU A 255 3.73 1.96 14.28
CA GLU A 255 4.42 3.25 14.42
C GLU A 255 3.81 4.36 13.55
N ARG A 256 2.93 4.00 12.62
CA ARG A 256 2.21 4.93 11.74
C ARG A 256 3.12 5.85 10.94
N ILE A 257 4.04 5.28 10.16
CA ILE A 257 5.02 6.02 9.36
C ILE A 257 4.70 5.93 7.88
N GLY A 258 4.55 7.10 7.27
CA GLY A 258 4.34 7.31 5.84
C GLY A 258 4.75 8.73 5.46
N ALA A 259 4.56 9.08 4.20
CA ALA A 259 4.81 10.40 3.68
C ALA A 259 3.90 10.73 2.49
N LEU A 260 3.52 11.97 2.36
CA LEU A 260 2.99 12.54 1.13
C LEU A 260 4.11 13.29 0.41
N SER A 261 4.38 12.89 -0.83
CA SER A 261 5.28 13.64 -1.73
C SER A 261 4.50 14.22 -2.89
N ILE A 262 4.82 15.46 -3.29
CA ILE A 262 4.17 16.16 -4.41
C ILE A 262 5.26 16.70 -5.32
N VAL A 263 5.18 16.35 -6.61
CA VAL A 263 6.05 16.92 -7.66
C VAL A 263 5.37 18.15 -8.23
N THR A 264 6.11 19.26 -8.29
CA THR A 264 5.64 20.57 -8.74
C THR A 264 6.44 21.07 -9.95
N ASP A 265 5.95 22.14 -10.60
CA ASP A 265 6.59 22.69 -11.80
C ASP A 265 7.82 23.55 -11.49
N SER A 266 7.93 24.07 -10.27
CA SER A 266 9.05 24.93 -9.85
C SER A 266 9.28 24.89 -8.33
N ASN A 267 10.44 25.36 -7.89
CA ASN A 267 10.75 25.54 -6.46
C ASN A 267 9.80 26.55 -5.79
N ASP A 268 9.44 27.63 -6.49
CA ASP A 268 8.48 28.61 -5.97
C ASP A 268 7.10 27.99 -5.74
N GLU A 269 6.66 27.14 -6.67
CA GLU A 269 5.42 26.41 -6.51
C GLU A 269 5.50 25.41 -5.35
N ALA A 270 6.59 24.66 -5.24
CA ALA A 270 6.86 23.76 -4.12
C ALA A 270 6.75 24.48 -2.77
N THR A 271 7.31 25.68 -2.67
CA THR A 271 7.23 26.50 -1.46
C THR A 271 5.80 26.89 -1.12
N ARG A 272 5.00 27.29 -2.12
CA ARG A 272 3.58 27.61 -1.91
C ARG A 272 2.76 26.38 -1.53
N VAL A 273 2.98 25.26 -2.23
CA VAL A 273 2.33 23.98 -1.94
C VAL A 273 2.61 23.52 -0.52
N LEU A 274 3.87 23.53 -0.10
CA LEU A 274 4.24 23.16 1.27
C LEU A 274 3.56 24.06 2.30
N SER A 275 3.49 25.36 2.07
CA SER A 275 2.84 26.32 2.98
C SER A 275 1.37 26.00 3.21
N GLN A 276 0.63 25.60 2.18
CA GLN A 276 -0.78 25.23 2.28
C GLN A 276 -0.97 23.82 2.83
N LEU A 277 -0.09 22.88 2.49
CA LEU A 277 -0.09 21.53 3.04
C LEU A 277 0.10 21.55 4.55
N LYS A 278 1.00 22.41 5.07
CA LYS A 278 1.17 22.64 6.51
C LYS A 278 -0.13 23.05 7.21
N ARG A 279 -0.98 23.84 6.57
CA ARG A 279 -2.29 24.20 7.12
C ARG A 279 -3.24 23.01 7.23
N VAL A 280 -3.19 22.11 6.23
CA VAL A 280 -3.97 20.85 6.27
C VAL A 280 -3.49 19.97 7.41
N ILE A 281 -2.18 19.75 7.51
CA ILE A 281 -1.56 18.95 8.58
C ILE A 281 -1.88 19.53 9.95
N ARG A 282 -1.70 20.85 10.12
CA ARG A 282 -1.91 21.54 11.40
C ARG A 282 -3.31 21.35 11.95
N THR A 283 -4.32 21.32 11.10
CA THR A 283 -5.73 21.15 11.50
C THR A 283 -6.15 19.69 11.63
N ASN A 284 -5.33 18.74 11.16
CA ASN A 284 -5.62 17.31 11.21
C ASN A 284 -5.00 16.67 12.48
N TYR A 285 -3.66 16.72 12.60
CA TYR A 285 -2.93 16.14 13.73
C TYR A 285 -1.79 17.01 14.26
N SER A 286 -1.74 18.28 13.90
CA SER A 286 -0.78 19.29 14.35
C SER A 286 0.63 19.10 13.77
N ASN A 287 1.29 17.99 14.05
CA ASN A 287 2.58 17.54 13.57
C ASN A 287 2.69 16.01 13.77
N PRO A 288 3.56 15.34 13.02
CA PRO A 288 3.68 13.89 13.12
C PRO A 288 4.47 13.44 14.36
N PRO A 289 4.35 12.15 14.77
CA PRO A 289 5.13 11.58 15.86
C PRO A 289 6.61 11.40 15.44
N THR A 290 7.50 11.46 16.44
CA THR A 290 8.95 11.46 16.19
C THR A 290 9.53 10.06 15.97
N HIS A 291 9.07 9.04 16.74
CA HIS A 291 9.81 7.78 16.92
C HIS A 291 10.06 7.04 15.60
N GLY A 292 9.02 6.64 14.91
CA GLY A 292 9.15 5.84 13.69
C GLY A 292 9.80 6.62 12.53
N GLY A 293 9.50 7.93 12.39
CA GLY A 293 10.15 8.78 11.37
C GLY A 293 11.67 8.88 11.60
N ALA A 294 12.10 9.00 12.84
CA ALA A 294 13.52 9.03 13.18
C ALA A 294 14.21 7.69 12.91
N ILE A 295 13.53 6.55 13.16
CA ILE A 295 14.06 5.23 12.82
C ILE A 295 14.28 5.09 11.33
N VAL A 296 13.26 5.41 10.51
CA VAL A 296 13.36 5.34 9.05
C VAL A 296 14.45 6.26 8.53
N ALA A 297 14.53 7.51 9.02
CA ALA A 297 15.58 8.45 8.65
C ALA A 297 16.98 7.92 8.99
N THR A 298 17.15 7.31 10.17
CA THR A 298 18.41 6.73 10.60
C THR A 298 18.82 5.56 9.71
N VAL A 299 17.90 4.63 9.44
CA VAL A 299 18.19 3.47 8.59
C VAL A 299 18.54 3.90 7.16
N LEU A 300 17.74 4.76 6.54
CA LEU A 300 17.96 5.19 5.16
C LEU A 300 19.18 6.12 5.01
N GLY A 301 19.49 6.89 6.06
CA GLY A 301 20.63 7.82 6.08
C GLY A 301 21.96 7.18 6.49
N THR A 302 21.98 5.93 6.99
CA THR A 302 23.20 5.23 7.41
C THR A 302 23.49 4.09 6.44
N PRO A 303 24.56 4.15 5.61
CA PRO A 303 24.80 3.18 4.54
C PRO A 303 24.77 1.72 4.99
N THR A 304 25.34 1.40 6.14
CA THR A 304 25.38 0.04 6.69
C THR A 304 23.99 -0.44 7.12
N LEU A 305 23.16 0.41 7.73
CA LEU A 305 21.81 0.07 8.12
C LEU A 305 20.89 -0.01 6.91
N ARG A 306 21.09 0.85 5.92
CA ARG A 306 20.36 0.78 4.66
C ARG A 306 20.62 -0.55 3.94
N ALA A 307 21.87 -0.95 3.80
CA ALA A 307 22.23 -2.24 3.18
C ALA A 307 21.60 -3.42 3.93
N MET A 308 21.64 -3.40 5.26
CA MET A 308 21.01 -4.41 6.11
C MET A 308 19.48 -4.45 5.89
N TRP A 309 18.82 -3.32 5.82
CA TRP A 309 17.39 -3.23 5.56
C TRP A 309 17.03 -3.76 4.17
N GLU A 310 17.82 -3.42 3.14
CA GLU A 310 17.62 -3.90 1.77
C GLU A 310 17.74 -5.42 1.67
N GLU A 311 18.71 -6.01 2.39
CA GLU A 311 18.88 -7.45 2.52
C GLU A 311 17.65 -8.09 3.16
N GLU A 312 17.24 -7.63 4.35
CA GLU A 312 16.06 -8.15 5.07
C GLU A 312 14.77 -8.05 4.25
N LEU A 313 14.57 -6.94 3.55
CA LEU A 313 13.43 -6.75 2.67
C LEU A 313 13.48 -7.72 1.46
N GLY A 314 14.68 -7.96 0.93
CA GLY A 314 14.92 -8.97 -0.11
C GLY A 314 14.59 -10.39 0.36
N GLU A 315 14.97 -10.75 1.58
CA GLU A 315 14.62 -12.03 2.20
C GLU A 315 13.09 -12.20 2.33
N MET A 316 12.40 -11.17 2.82
CA MET A 316 10.94 -11.17 2.93
C MET A 316 10.25 -11.35 1.57
N ARG A 317 10.69 -10.60 0.55
CA ARG A 317 10.17 -10.71 -0.83
C ARG A 317 10.40 -12.10 -1.41
N ASN A 318 11.59 -12.65 -1.28
CA ASN A 318 11.93 -13.97 -1.81
C ASN A 318 11.13 -15.08 -1.12
N ARG A 319 10.91 -14.95 0.19
CA ARG A 319 10.08 -15.89 0.95
C ARG A 319 8.61 -15.85 0.48
N ILE A 320 8.05 -14.67 0.24
CA ILE A 320 6.68 -14.55 -0.30
C ILE A 320 6.59 -15.24 -1.67
N ARG A 321 7.56 -15.05 -2.54
CA ARG A 321 7.62 -15.73 -3.85
C ARG A 321 7.69 -17.26 -3.70
N SER A 322 8.50 -17.74 -2.78
CA SER A 322 8.60 -19.18 -2.47
C SER A 322 7.26 -19.73 -1.97
N MET A 323 6.55 -19.00 -1.12
CA MET A 323 5.23 -19.42 -0.62
C MET A 323 4.18 -19.45 -1.74
N ARG A 324 4.22 -18.51 -2.69
CA ARG A 324 3.35 -18.56 -3.89
C ARG A 324 3.58 -19.83 -4.70
N GLY A 325 4.83 -20.09 -5.06
CA GLY A 325 5.21 -21.30 -5.81
C GLY A 325 4.81 -22.57 -5.06
N GLY A 326 5.14 -22.65 -3.78
CA GLY A 326 4.80 -23.78 -2.94
C GLY A 326 3.29 -24.03 -2.79
N LEU A 327 2.47 -22.97 -2.77
CA LEU A 327 1.01 -23.10 -2.77
C LEU A 327 0.50 -23.70 -4.08
N VAL A 328 0.97 -23.18 -5.22
CA VAL A 328 0.59 -23.68 -6.56
C VAL A 328 0.95 -25.13 -6.74
N GLU A 329 2.15 -25.53 -6.36
CA GLU A 329 2.63 -26.93 -6.44
C GLU A 329 1.75 -27.88 -5.60
N ARG A 330 1.39 -27.47 -4.39
CA ARG A 330 0.55 -28.28 -3.49
C ARG A 330 -0.89 -28.42 -4.01
N LEU A 331 -1.47 -27.35 -4.54
CA LEU A 331 -2.80 -27.42 -5.15
C LEU A 331 -2.81 -28.37 -6.36
N LYS A 332 -1.77 -28.32 -7.20
CA LYS A 332 -1.59 -29.24 -8.31
C LYS A 332 -1.44 -30.69 -7.82
N ALA A 333 -0.61 -30.92 -6.80
CA ALA A 333 -0.41 -32.25 -6.20
C ALA A 333 -1.67 -32.79 -5.56
N ALA A 334 -2.54 -31.92 -5.00
CA ALA A 334 -3.85 -32.29 -4.45
C ALA A 334 -4.91 -32.60 -5.51
N GLY A 335 -4.56 -32.55 -6.79
CA GLY A 335 -5.45 -32.89 -7.92
C GLY A 335 -6.49 -31.82 -8.22
N VAL A 336 -6.24 -30.56 -7.85
CA VAL A 336 -7.12 -29.44 -8.21
C VAL A 336 -7.09 -29.26 -9.73
N ALA A 337 -8.24 -29.38 -10.38
CA ALA A 337 -8.36 -29.30 -11.84
C ALA A 337 -8.13 -27.89 -12.38
N ARG A 338 -8.45 -26.87 -11.59
CA ARG A 338 -8.24 -25.45 -11.92
C ARG A 338 -6.75 -25.12 -11.87
N ASP A 339 -6.26 -24.45 -12.93
CA ASP A 339 -4.89 -23.93 -12.92
C ASP A 339 -4.75 -22.72 -11.99
N PHE A 340 -3.86 -22.82 -11.01
CA PHE A 340 -3.47 -21.76 -10.09
C PHE A 340 -2.15 -21.09 -10.47
N GLY A 341 -1.60 -21.35 -11.65
CA GLY A 341 -0.35 -20.78 -12.14
C GLY A 341 -0.32 -19.24 -12.13
N PHE A 342 -1.46 -18.59 -12.28
CA PHE A 342 -1.61 -17.15 -12.20
C PHE A 342 -1.16 -16.57 -10.85
N VAL A 343 -1.22 -17.33 -9.76
CA VAL A 343 -0.76 -16.90 -8.42
C VAL A 343 0.73 -16.58 -8.43
N ASN A 344 1.53 -17.30 -9.25
CA ASN A 344 2.98 -17.04 -9.38
C ASN A 344 3.28 -15.72 -10.09
N ALA A 345 2.40 -15.24 -10.97
CA ALA A 345 2.55 -13.98 -11.68
C ALA A 345 2.18 -12.76 -10.82
N GLN A 346 1.42 -12.97 -9.74
CA GLN A 346 1.01 -11.91 -8.82
C GLN A 346 2.18 -11.44 -7.95
N ARG A 347 2.15 -10.19 -7.50
CA ARG A 347 3.21 -9.54 -6.73
C ARG A 347 2.73 -9.01 -5.40
N GLY A 348 3.68 -8.83 -4.48
CA GLY A 348 3.39 -8.28 -3.14
C GLY A 348 2.80 -9.30 -2.19
N MET A 349 2.16 -8.80 -1.15
CA MET A 349 1.72 -9.60 0.00
C MET A 349 0.44 -10.38 -0.25
N PHE A 350 -0.35 -9.99 -1.26
CA PHE A 350 -1.68 -10.55 -1.50
C PHE A 350 -1.75 -11.39 -2.77
N SER A 351 -2.68 -12.34 -2.76
CA SER A 351 -3.13 -13.07 -3.93
C SER A 351 -4.65 -13.01 -4.01
N TYR A 352 -5.16 -12.72 -5.20
CA TYR A 352 -6.57 -12.86 -5.52
C TYR A 352 -6.78 -14.28 -6.01
N SER A 353 -7.22 -15.16 -5.11
CA SER A 353 -7.23 -16.61 -5.33
C SER A 353 -8.30 -17.08 -6.32
N GLY A 354 -9.28 -16.23 -6.63
CA GLY A 354 -10.45 -16.59 -7.42
C GLY A 354 -11.43 -17.52 -6.70
N LEU A 355 -11.29 -17.68 -5.38
CA LEU A 355 -12.33 -18.32 -4.55
C LEU A 355 -13.52 -17.37 -4.43
N ASN A 356 -14.73 -17.91 -4.50
CA ASN A 356 -15.95 -17.15 -4.25
C ASN A 356 -16.26 -17.06 -2.74
N ALA A 357 -17.22 -16.21 -2.37
CA ALA A 357 -17.58 -15.97 -0.97
C ALA A 357 -17.99 -17.27 -0.23
N ALA A 358 -18.76 -18.14 -0.86
CA ALA A 358 -19.19 -19.41 -0.25
C ALA A 358 -17.99 -20.33 0.03
N GLN A 359 -17.02 -20.38 -0.87
CA GLN A 359 -15.78 -21.15 -0.68
C GLN A 359 -14.94 -20.56 0.45
N VAL A 360 -14.86 -19.23 0.55
CA VAL A 360 -14.17 -18.54 1.65
C VAL A 360 -14.86 -18.78 2.99
N ASP A 361 -16.19 -18.78 3.03
CA ASP A 361 -16.93 -19.11 4.25
C ASP A 361 -16.65 -20.55 4.69
N ARG A 362 -16.64 -21.52 3.76
CA ARG A 362 -16.25 -22.91 4.05
C ARG A 362 -14.82 -23.01 4.57
N LEU A 363 -13.85 -22.25 4.02
CA LEU A 363 -12.48 -22.22 4.55
C LEU A 363 -12.45 -21.81 6.02
N ARG A 364 -13.24 -20.82 6.40
CA ARG A 364 -13.33 -20.34 7.78
C ARG A 364 -14.03 -21.35 8.68
N GLU A 365 -15.20 -21.83 8.28
CA GLU A 365 -16.08 -22.66 9.13
C GLU A 365 -15.53 -24.08 9.30
N GLU A 366 -15.15 -24.73 8.20
CA GLU A 366 -14.70 -26.11 8.20
C GLU A 366 -13.22 -26.26 8.61
N PHE A 367 -12.36 -25.31 8.20
CA PHE A 367 -10.91 -25.47 8.31
C PHE A 367 -10.22 -24.44 9.21
N GLY A 368 -10.90 -23.39 9.67
CA GLY A 368 -10.27 -22.34 10.48
C GLY A 368 -9.33 -21.43 9.70
N ILE A 369 -9.49 -21.34 8.39
CA ILE A 369 -8.67 -20.49 7.53
C ILE A 369 -9.44 -19.21 7.23
N TYR A 370 -8.91 -18.10 7.68
CA TYR A 370 -9.54 -16.80 7.61
C TYR A 370 -8.98 -16.01 6.42
N ALA A 371 -9.78 -15.88 5.37
CA ALA A 371 -9.51 -15.09 4.17
C ALA A 371 -10.59 -14.02 4.00
N VAL A 372 -10.34 -13.02 3.15
CA VAL A 372 -11.35 -11.99 2.84
C VAL A 372 -12.40 -12.57 1.88
N GLY A 373 -13.68 -12.26 2.10
CA GLY A 373 -14.81 -12.81 1.33
C GLY A 373 -14.73 -12.61 -0.19
N THR A 374 -13.92 -11.66 -0.65
CA THR A 374 -13.61 -11.44 -2.08
C THR A 374 -12.65 -12.48 -2.68
N GLY A 375 -12.13 -13.41 -1.89
CA GLY A 375 -11.10 -14.37 -2.31
C GLY A 375 -9.66 -13.86 -2.17
N ARG A 376 -9.44 -12.67 -1.56
CA ARG A 376 -8.08 -12.20 -1.23
C ARG A 376 -7.48 -13.02 -0.10
N ILE A 377 -6.26 -13.51 -0.30
CA ILE A 377 -5.43 -14.16 0.70
C ILE A 377 -4.10 -13.40 0.88
N CYS A 378 -3.63 -13.30 2.12
CA CYS A 378 -2.29 -12.78 2.44
C CYS A 378 -1.26 -13.90 2.33
N VAL A 379 -0.58 -14.00 1.18
CA VAL A 379 0.47 -14.99 0.94
C VAL A 379 1.67 -14.78 1.86
N ALA A 380 1.90 -13.54 2.28
CA ALA A 380 2.96 -13.18 3.22
C ALA A 380 2.75 -13.76 4.64
N ALA A 381 1.58 -14.29 4.94
CA ALA A 381 1.28 -15.00 6.19
C ALA A 381 1.45 -16.53 6.09
N LEU A 382 1.73 -17.05 4.89
CA LEU A 382 2.07 -18.46 4.70
C LEU A 382 3.49 -18.76 5.22
N ASN A 383 3.68 -19.96 5.70
CA ASN A 383 4.96 -20.50 6.13
C ASN A 383 4.99 -22.04 5.91
N THR A 384 6.15 -22.69 6.14
CA THR A 384 6.29 -24.14 5.92
C THR A 384 5.38 -24.98 6.81
N ARG A 385 4.92 -24.43 7.96
CA ARG A 385 4.04 -25.15 8.91
C ARG A 385 2.56 -25.09 8.56
N ASN A 386 2.13 -24.03 7.86
CA ASN A 386 0.70 -23.82 7.57
C ASN A 386 0.32 -24.03 6.10
N ILE A 387 1.28 -24.00 5.17
CA ILE A 387 1.02 -24.03 3.72
C ILE A 387 0.33 -25.32 3.28
N ASP A 388 0.68 -26.47 3.88
CA ASP A 388 0.05 -27.76 3.55
C ASP A 388 -1.42 -27.77 4.00
N THR A 389 -1.70 -27.28 5.21
CA THR A 389 -3.06 -27.15 5.75
C THR A 389 -3.91 -26.22 4.85
N VAL A 390 -3.35 -25.09 4.46
CA VAL A 390 -4.04 -24.11 3.60
C VAL A 390 -4.30 -24.68 2.20
N ALA A 391 -3.33 -25.32 1.58
CA ALA A 391 -3.48 -25.90 0.24
C ALA A 391 -4.53 -27.04 0.24
N ASN A 392 -4.50 -27.91 1.24
CA ASN A 392 -5.46 -28.99 1.38
C ASN A 392 -6.89 -28.45 1.58
N ALA A 393 -7.06 -27.43 2.42
CA ALA A 393 -8.35 -26.80 2.64
C ALA A 393 -8.88 -26.13 1.36
N ILE A 394 -8.05 -25.39 0.64
CA ILE A 394 -8.43 -24.80 -0.65
C ILE A 394 -8.85 -25.92 -1.63
N ALA A 395 -8.09 -27.01 -1.72
CA ALA A 395 -8.45 -28.15 -2.58
C ALA A 395 -9.80 -28.78 -2.19
N GLN A 396 -10.17 -28.82 -0.91
CA GLN A 396 -11.46 -29.36 -0.45
C GLN A 396 -12.63 -28.44 -0.80
N VAL A 397 -12.49 -27.12 -0.65
CA VAL A 397 -13.59 -26.18 -0.95
C VAL A 397 -13.80 -25.98 -2.45
N LEU A 398 -12.85 -26.42 -3.29
CA LEU A 398 -12.95 -26.42 -4.75
C LEU A 398 -13.63 -27.66 -5.33
N LYS A 399 -13.80 -28.71 -4.55
CA LYS A 399 -14.57 -29.92 -4.90
C LYS A 399 -16.06 -29.67 -4.74
#